data_64d7ba786629b7c510aa7586b259576d
#
_entry.id   64d7ba786629b7c510aa7586b259576d
#
_cell.length_a   1.000
_cell.length_b   1.000
_cell.length_c   1.000
_cell.angle_alpha   90.00
_cell.angle_beta   90.00
_cell.angle_gamma   90.00
#
_symmetry.space_group_name_H-M   'P 1'
#
loop_
_entity.id
_entity.type
_entity.pdbx_description
1 polymer ?
#
loop_
_entity_poly.entity_id
_entity_poly.type
_entity_poly.pdbx_seq_one_letter_code
_entity_poly.pdbx_strand_id
1 'polypeptide(L)'
;MQNPTPKYKRVLLKLSGEALMGPDQFGINRTTLSGIVEEIKSMLELGVELGVVVGGGNIFRGVALGATGMDRATGDYMGMLATVLN
;
A
#
# COMPACT_ATOMS: atom_id res chain seq x y z
N MET A 1 24.04 -23.28 -5.12
CA MET A 1 22.67 -23.21 -4.59
C MET A 1 21.76 -22.61 -5.65
N GLN A 2 20.73 -23.32 -6.04
CA GLN A 2 19.81 -22.84 -7.05
C GLN A 2 18.76 -21.93 -6.41
N ASN A 3 18.41 -20.84 -7.10
CA ASN A 3 17.30 -20.03 -6.67
C ASN A 3 15.99 -20.82 -6.82
N PRO A 4 15.06 -20.68 -5.88
CA PRO A 4 13.78 -21.35 -6.00
C PRO A 4 13.03 -20.87 -7.24
N THR A 5 12.41 -21.81 -7.93
CA THR A 5 11.53 -21.46 -9.04
C THR A 5 10.21 -20.96 -8.48
N PRO A 6 9.73 -19.78 -8.87
CA PRO A 6 8.47 -19.27 -8.34
C PRO A 6 7.31 -20.16 -8.78
N LYS A 7 6.37 -20.38 -7.90
CA LYS A 7 5.16 -21.15 -8.19
C LYS A 7 4.26 -20.44 -9.18
N TYR A 8 4.22 -19.11 -9.13
CA TYR A 8 3.39 -18.29 -10.02
C TYR A 8 4.27 -17.34 -10.79
N LYS A 9 3.94 -17.14 -12.07
CA LYS A 9 4.66 -16.18 -12.92
C LYS A 9 4.13 -14.77 -12.79
N ARG A 10 2.88 -14.64 -12.40
CA ARG A 10 2.18 -13.36 -12.32
C ARG A 10 1.42 -13.29 -11.01
N VAL A 11 1.65 -12.26 -10.24
CA VAL A 11 1.09 -12.11 -8.90
C VAL A 11 0.52 -10.71 -8.74
N LEU A 12 -0.65 -10.63 -8.12
CA LEU A 12 -1.22 -9.36 -7.70
C LEU A 12 -1.01 -9.22 -6.19
N LEU A 13 -0.26 -8.21 -5.80
CA LEU A 13 0.01 -7.90 -4.41
C LEU A 13 -0.94 -6.80 -3.96
N LYS A 14 -1.72 -7.08 -2.94
CA LYS A 14 -2.62 -6.08 -2.36
C LYS A 14 -2.04 -5.60 -1.04
N LEU A 15 -1.80 -4.29 -0.94
CA LEU A 15 -1.32 -3.64 0.28
C LEU A 15 -2.41 -2.72 0.82
N SER A 16 -2.72 -2.83 2.11
CA SER A 16 -3.54 -1.79 2.74
C SER A 16 -2.72 -0.51 2.82
N GLY A 17 -3.36 0.66 2.74
CA GLY A 17 -2.65 1.91 2.95
C GLY A 17 -1.97 1.95 4.31
N GLU A 18 -2.54 1.30 5.30
CA GLU A 18 -1.99 1.23 6.65
C GLU A 18 -0.63 0.53 6.69
N ALA A 19 -0.37 -0.39 5.76
CA ALA A 19 0.93 -1.05 5.68
C ALA A 19 2.07 -0.07 5.38
N LEU A 20 1.78 1.07 4.78
CA LEU A 20 2.76 2.10 4.47
C LEU A 20 3.07 2.99 5.67
N MET A 21 2.21 3.00 6.68
CA MET A 21 2.38 3.85 7.86
C MET A 21 3.48 3.37 8.79
N GLY A 22 3.70 2.05 8.86
CA GLY A 22 4.57 1.49 9.87
C GLY A 22 4.11 1.89 11.27
N PRO A 23 5.01 2.40 12.12
CA PRO A 23 4.63 2.86 13.46
C PRO A 23 3.99 4.25 13.48
N ASP A 24 3.93 4.94 12.36
CA ASP A 24 3.36 6.28 12.28
C ASP A 24 1.83 6.20 12.25
N GLN A 25 1.18 7.31 12.60
CA GLN A 25 -0.28 7.38 12.61
C GLN A 25 -0.87 7.84 11.28
N PHE A 26 -0.02 8.28 10.36
CA PHE A 26 -0.46 8.93 9.13
C PHE A 26 0.66 8.92 8.10
N GLY A 27 0.29 8.80 6.82
CA GLY A 27 1.22 8.99 5.73
C GLY A 27 2.01 7.75 5.39
N ILE A 28 3.22 7.96 4.92
CA ILE A 28 4.14 6.91 4.49
C ILE A 28 5.41 6.97 5.32
N ASN A 29 5.74 5.86 5.97
CA ASN A 29 6.99 5.74 6.70
C ASN A 29 8.08 5.27 5.73
N ARG A 30 9.18 6.03 5.62
CA ARG A 30 10.23 5.75 4.65
C ARG A 30 10.93 4.42 4.88
N THR A 31 11.19 4.08 6.13
CA THR A 31 11.84 2.81 6.47
C THR A 31 10.95 1.62 6.12
N THR A 32 9.66 1.73 6.44
CA THR A 32 8.68 0.71 6.10
C THR A 32 8.57 0.55 4.58
N LEU A 33 8.50 1.67 3.85
CA LEU A 33 8.42 1.64 2.39
C LEU A 33 9.67 0.99 1.79
N SER A 34 10.85 1.31 2.31
CA SER A 34 12.10 0.70 1.83
C SER A 34 12.09 -0.81 1.99
N GLY A 35 11.57 -1.31 3.13
CA GLY A 35 11.43 -2.74 3.35
C GLY A 35 10.51 -3.41 2.35
N ILE A 36 9.37 -2.78 2.06
CA ILE A 36 8.41 -3.28 1.08
C ILE A 36 9.03 -3.32 -0.32
N VAL A 37 9.73 -2.25 -0.69
CA VAL A 37 10.39 -2.16 -2.00
C VAL A 37 11.45 -3.26 -2.16
N GLU A 38 12.22 -3.55 -1.12
CA GLU A 38 13.21 -4.63 -1.17
C GLU A 38 12.56 -5.99 -1.37
N GLU A 39 11.44 -6.24 -0.73
CA GLU A 39 10.70 -7.49 -0.93
C GLU A 39 10.15 -7.60 -2.35
N ILE A 40 9.60 -6.52 -2.88
CA ILE A 40 9.10 -6.46 -4.26
C ILE A 40 10.25 -6.73 -5.24
N LYS A 41 11.40 -6.09 -5.00
CA LYS A 41 12.58 -6.26 -5.84
C LYS A 41 13.03 -7.71 -5.88
N SER A 42 13.02 -8.39 -4.72
CA SER A 42 13.36 -9.80 -4.65
C SER A 42 12.45 -10.67 -5.50
N MET A 43 11.15 -10.38 -5.51
CA MET A 43 10.20 -11.11 -6.36
C MET A 43 10.45 -10.87 -7.85
N LEU A 44 10.75 -9.63 -8.21
CA LEU A 44 11.05 -9.29 -9.60
C LEU A 44 12.33 -9.99 -10.09
N GLU A 45 13.32 -10.14 -9.23
CA GLU A 45 14.56 -10.84 -9.55
C GLU A 45 14.32 -12.33 -9.81
N LEU A 46 13.25 -12.89 -9.28
CA LEU A 46 12.85 -14.29 -9.57
C LEU A 46 12.09 -14.42 -10.89
N GLY A 47 11.87 -13.34 -11.61
CA GLY A 47 11.15 -13.35 -12.88
C GLY A 47 9.64 -13.26 -12.75
N VAL A 48 9.12 -12.91 -11.57
CA VAL A 48 7.69 -12.76 -11.34
C VAL A 48 7.21 -11.41 -11.87
N GLU A 49 6.12 -11.42 -12.63
CA GLU A 49 5.42 -10.19 -12.99
C GLU A 49 4.52 -9.80 -11.83
N LEU A 50 4.62 -8.57 -11.38
CA LEU A 50 3.95 -8.12 -10.17
C LEU A 50 3.08 -6.91 -10.45
N GLY A 51 1.79 -7.02 -10.12
CA GLY A 51 0.90 -5.87 -10.02
C GLY A 51 0.71 -5.53 -8.56
N VAL A 52 0.62 -4.26 -8.23
CA VAL A 52 0.44 -3.81 -6.85
C VAL A 52 -0.82 -2.97 -6.75
N VAL A 53 -1.67 -3.30 -5.79
CA VAL A 53 -2.86 -2.53 -5.47
C VAL A 53 -2.67 -1.98 -4.05
N VAL A 54 -2.82 -0.68 -3.89
CA VAL A 54 -2.59 0.00 -2.61
C VAL A 54 -3.85 0.75 -2.20
N GLY A 55 -4.27 0.56 -0.95
CA GLY A 55 -5.36 1.34 -0.37
C GLY A 55 -4.92 2.72 0.10
N GLY A 56 -5.86 3.53 0.57
CA GLY A 56 -5.61 4.90 1.00
C GLY A 56 -5.80 5.15 2.49
N GLY A 57 -5.89 4.11 3.31
CA GLY A 57 -6.20 4.25 4.73
C GLY A 57 -5.17 5.05 5.53
N ASN A 58 -3.92 5.07 5.08
CA ASN A 58 -2.87 5.85 5.72
C ASN A 58 -3.05 7.36 5.57
N ILE A 59 -3.80 7.79 4.56
CA ILE A 59 -4.04 9.21 4.29
C ILE A 59 -5.44 9.60 4.72
N PHE A 60 -6.45 8.87 4.24
CA PHE A 60 -7.84 9.21 4.50
C PHE A 60 -8.22 9.02 5.97
N ARG A 61 -7.69 8.00 6.63
CA ARG A 61 -7.99 7.74 8.04
C ARG A 61 -7.59 8.93 8.92
N GLY A 62 -6.41 9.53 8.65
CA GLY A 62 -5.97 10.70 9.38
C GLY A 62 -6.89 11.89 9.16
N VAL A 63 -7.35 12.09 7.93
CA VAL A 63 -8.32 13.14 7.60
C VAL A 63 -9.65 12.87 8.29
N ALA A 64 -10.15 11.64 8.26
CA ALA A 64 -11.43 11.29 8.86
C ALA A 64 -11.46 11.49 10.37
N LEU A 65 -10.35 11.22 11.06
CA LEU A 65 -10.25 11.42 12.50
C LEU A 65 -10.37 12.90 12.87
N GLY A 66 -9.96 13.81 11.98
CA GLY A 66 -10.05 15.26 12.21
C GLY A 66 -11.29 15.90 11.64
N ALA A 67 -12.08 15.21 10.83
CA ALA A 67 -13.19 15.78 10.10
C ALA A 67 -14.53 15.27 10.65
N THR A 68 -14.95 15.81 11.79
CA THR A 68 -16.26 15.50 12.35
C THR A 68 -17.35 16.15 11.50
N GLY A 69 -18.40 15.39 11.19
CA GLY A 69 -19.53 15.90 10.42
C GLY A 69 -19.44 15.69 8.90
N MET A 70 -18.40 15.03 8.43
CA MET A 70 -18.29 14.67 7.02
C MET A 70 -19.34 13.64 6.65
N ASP A 71 -20.09 13.87 5.56
CA ASP A 71 -21.05 12.87 5.11
C ASP A 71 -20.33 11.69 4.45
N ARG A 72 -21.06 10.57 4.31
CA ARG A 72 -20.46 9.34 3.81
C ARG A 72 -20.02 9.45 2.36
N ALA A 73 -20.81 10.12 1.51
CA ALA A 73 -20.47 10.26 0.11
C ALA A 73 -19.17 11.05 -0.08
N THR A 74 -19.03 12.16 0.64
CA THR A 74 -17.80 12.94 0.63
C THR A 74 -16.62 12.13 1.14
N GLY A 75 -16.82 11.37 2.23
CA GLY A 75 -15.80 10.50 2.78
C GLY A 75 -15.36 9.43 1.80
N ASP A 76 -16.30 8.82 1.08
CA ASP A 76 -15.99 7.80 0.08
C ASP A 76 -15.15 8.38 -1.07
N TYR A 77 -15.51 9.57 -1.55
CA TYR A 77 -14.73 10.25 -2.61
C TYR A 77 -13.32 10.59 -2.13
N MET A 78 -13.18 11.06 -0.90
CA MET A 78 -11.85 11.36 -0.34
C MET A 78 -11.01 10.11 -0.20
N GLY A 79 -11.63 9.00 0.19
CA GLY A 79 -10.94 7.71 0.26
C GLY A 79 -10.45 7.24 -1.11
N MET A 80 -11.25 7.42 -2.14
CA MET A 80 -10.86 7.08 -3.51
C MET A 80 -9.68 7.94 -3.97
N LEU A 81 -9.71 9.25 -3.69
CA LEU A 81 -8.60 10.14 -4.03
C LEU A 81 -7.34 9.78 -3.23
N ALA A 82 -7.50 9.39 -1.98
CA ALA A 82 -6.36 8.98 -1.15
C ALA A 82 -5.62 7.78 -1.75
N THR A 83 -6.34 6.85 -2.38
CA THR A 83 -5.69 5.70 -3.02
C THR A 83 -4.78 6.12 -4.17
N VAL A 84 -5.14 7.20 -4.86
CA VAL A 84 -4.34 7.72 -5.98
C VAL A 84 -3.04 8.36 -5.50
N LEU A 85 -3.06 8.96 -4.30
CA LEU A 85 -1.88 9.60 -3.73
C LEU A 85 -0.78 8.59 -3.39
N ASN A 86 -1.12 7.38 -3.04
CA ASN A 86 -0.16 6.33 -2.76
C ASN A 86 0.34 5.71 -4.06
#